data_4f6a6a49a856bba5fdd8dc3aa4e356cc
#
_entry.id   4f6a6a49a856bba5fdd8dc3aa4e356cc
#
_cell.length_a   1.000
_cell.length_b   1.000
_cell.length_c   1.000
_cell.angle_alpha   90.00
_cell.angle_beta   90.00
_cell.angle_gamma   90.00
#
_symmetry.space_group_name_H-M   'P 1'
#
loop_
_entity.id
_entity.type
_entity.pdbx_description
1 polymer ?
#
loop_
_entity_poly.entity_id
_entity_poly.type
_entity_poly.pdbx_seq_one_letter_code
_entity_poly.pdbx_strand_id
1 'polypeptide(L)'
;MPKPMTRADGSSLAGETTTLDVALSLRIRRFVQANLPIAAVPSVPEIRLHKAGPKSGLWRLAELDDDFGAPYWAYLWGGGLALARYVLDHPETVAGRRILDLGSGSGLVGIAAAKSGAKEVIAADIDRYAITAIGLNAKANAVGILPVFGDLTEGTPPKVDTVLIGDLFYEQDLAKRVLSFIDRCLRADIAVLIGDPKRAFLPRSRLELLAEYPGPDFGDSHRVTQTQNTVFSVRT
;
A
#
# COMPACT_ATOMS: atom_id res chain seq x y z
N MET A 1 -37.79 -20.66 -9.96
CA MET A 1 -36.42 -21.04 -10.27
C MET A 1 -36.04 -20.51 -11.64
N PRO A 2 -35.20 -19.52 -11.80
CA PRO A 2 -34.64 -19.14 -13.10
C PRO A 2 -33.34 -19.95 -13.35
N LYS A 3 -33.21 -20.46 -14.58
CA LYS A 3 -32.10 -21.22 -15.12
C LYS A 3 -30.84 -20.33 -15.22
N PRO A 4 -29.64 -20.88 -15.03
CA PRO A 4 -28.38 -20.14 -15.33
C PRO A 4 -28.25 -20.01 -16.85
N MET A 5 -28.03 -18.77 -17.32
CA MET A 5 -27.61 -18.52 -18.70
C MET A 5 -26.11 -18.82 -18.80
N THR A 6 -25.81 -19.94 -19.46
CA THR A 6 -24.46 -20.23 -19.99
C THR A 6 -24.29 -19.41 -21.26
N ARG A 7 -23.32 -18.48 -21.28
CA ARG A 7 -22.72 -17.96 -22.51
C ARG A 7 -21.57 -18.86 -22.90
N ALA A 8 -21.74 -19.56 -24.00
CA ALA A 8 -20.65 -20.14 -24.75
C ALA A 8 -20.13 -19.06 -25.70
N ASP A 9 -19.00 -18.51 -25.42
CA ASP A 9 -17.87 -18.23 -26.33
C ASP A 9 -16.75 -17.61 -25.51
N GLY A 10 -15.54 -18.16 -25.67
CA GLY A 10 -14.34 -17.74 -24.98
C GLY A 10 -13.70 -16.48 -25.59
N SER A 11 -14.46 -15.42 -25.83
CA SER A 11 -13.93 -14.11 -26.24
C SER A 11 -13.90 -13.15 -25.05
N SER A 12 -12.76 -12.98 -24.56
CA SER A 12 -11.99 -11.98 -23.86
C SER A 12 -12.71 -10.65 -23.58
N LEU A 13 -13.25 -10.53 -22.36
CA LEU A 13 -13.49 -9.23 -21.71
C LEU A 13 -12.18 -8.51 -21.30
N ALA A 14 -11.04 -9.15 -21.48
CA ALA A 14 -9.73 -8.60 -21.14
C ALA A 14 -9.29 -7.44 -22.06
N GLY A 15 -9.77 -7.36 -23.30
CA GLY A 15 -9.32 -6.37 -24.28
C GLY A 15 -9.90 -4.98 -24.08
N GLU A 16 -11.17 -4.85 -23.74
CA GLU A 16 -11.83 -3.55 -23.58
C GLU A 16 -11.50 -2.90 -22.22
N THR A 17 -11.42 -3.69 -21.15
CA THR A 17 -11.00 -3.22 -19.82
C THR A 17 -9.55 -2.70 -19.87
N THR A 18 -8.67 -3.37 -20.62
CA THR A 18 -7.25 -2.96 -20.74
C THR A 18 -7.10 -1.59 -21.41
N THR A 19 -7.93 -1.25 -22.40
CA THR A 19 -7.78 0.02 -23.14
C THR A 19 -8.27 1.23 -22.34
N LEU A 20 -9.36 1.09 -21.60
CA LEU A 20 -9.88 2.13 -20.70
C LEU A 20 -8.93 2.38 -19.53
N ASP A 21 -8.35 1.33 -18.96
CA ASP A 21 -7.38 1.41 -17.88
C ASP A 21 -6.08 2.12 -18.33
N VAL A 22 -5.62 1.92 -19.54
CA VAL A 22 -4.43 2.61 -20.07
C VAL A 22 -4.67 4.10 -20.23
N ALA A 23 -5.82 4.52 -20.80
CA ALA A 23 -6.15 5.93 -20.97
C ALA A 23 -6.28 6.66 -19.62
N LEU A 24 -6.98 6.07 -18.66
CA LEU A 24 -7.12 6.61 -17.32
C LEU A 24 -5.75 6.68 -16.62
N SER A 25 -4.96 5.62 -16.67
CA SER A 25 -3.61 5.59 -16.09
C SER A 25 -2.71 6.71 -16.65
N LEU A 26 -2.80 7.00 -17.96
CA LEU A 26 -2.06 8.11 -18.56
C LEU A 26 -2.54 9.48 -18.05
N ARG A 27 -3.84 9.67 -17.84
CA ARG A 27 -4.41 10.91 -17.28
C ARG A 27 -3.98 11.10 -15.84
N ILE A 28 -4.08 10.05 -15.01
CA ILE A 28 -3.61 10.06 -13.62
C ILE A 28 -2.12 10.38 -13.57
N ARG A 29 -1.30 9.72 -14.38
CA ARG A 29 0.14 9.97 -14.47
C ARG A 29 0.46 11.42 -14.76
N ARG A 30 -0.19 12.03 -15.77
CA ARG A 30 -0.01 13.43 -16.11
C ARG A 30 -0.40 14.36 -14.97
N PHE A 31 -1.52 14.06 -14.31
CA PHE A 31 -1.98 14.84 -13.17
C PHE A 31 -0.99 14.78 -12.01
N VAL A 32 -0.55 13.57 -11.61
CA VAL A 32 0.41 13.38 -10.52
C VAL A 32 1.71 14.13 -10.82
N GLN A 33 2.29 13.96 -12.00
CA GLN A 33 3.54 14.62 -12.39
C GLN A 33 3.43 16.15 -12.43
N ALA A 34 2.27 16.69 -12.81
CA ALA A 34 2.06 18.13 -12.91
C ALA A 34 1.74 18.79 -11.54
N ASN A 35 1.12 18.08 -10.61
CA ASN A 35 0.50 18.70 -9.43
C ASN A 35 1.03 18.19 -8.09
N LEU A 36 1.67 17.01 -8.06
CA LEU A 36 2.25 16.45 -6.84
C LEU A 36 3.79 16.48 -6.96
N PRO A 37 4.46 17.43 -6.29
CA PRO A 37 5.91 17.53 -6.36
C PRO A 37 6.57 16.29 -5.75
N ILE A 38 7.69 15.86 -6.36
CA ILE A 38 8.53 14.81 -5.76
C ILE A 38 9.32 15.45 -4.62
N ALA A 39 9.17 14.89 -3.42
CA ALA A 39 9.91 15.33 -2.24
C ALA A 39 10.43 14.13 -1.44
N ALA A 40 11.52 14.33 -0.72
CA ALA A 40 11.99 13.36 0.26
C ALA A 40 10.93 13.16 1.36
N VAL A 41 10.80 11.94 1.85
CA VAL A 41 9.91 11.60 2.97
C VAL A 41 10.62 12.00 4.27
N PRO A 42 10.03 12.85 5.13
CA PRO A 42 10.76 13.43 6.28
C PRO A 42 11.40 12.40 7.21
N SER A 43 10.69 11.32 7.54
CA SER A 43 11.18 10.24 8.43
C SER A 43 12.02 9.19 7.69
N VAL A 44 12.02 9.21 6.35
CA VAL A 44 12.66 8.21 5.47
C VAL A 44 13.28 8.95 4.28
N PRO A 45 14.27 9.83 4.49
CA PRO A 45 14.79 10.73 3.45
C PRO A 45 15.47 10.02 2.28
N GLU A 46 15.78 8.74 2.43
CA GLU A 46 16.28 7.87 1.37
C GLU A 46 15.23 7.60 0.28
N ILE A 47 13.95 7.89 0.55
CA ILE A 47 12.83 7.68 -0.37
C ILE A 47 12.23 9.03 -0.76
N ARG A 48 11.93 9.16 -2.07
CA ARG A 48 11.26 10.32 -2.64
C ARG A 48 9.93 9.91 -3.23
N LEU A 49 8.87 10.64 -2.90
CA LEU A 49 7.51 10.34 -3.38
C LEU A 49 6.86 11.58 -4.00
N HIS A 50 5.99 11.34 -4.97
CA HIS A 50 4.95 12.28 -5.34
C HIS A 50 3.93 12.32 -4.20
N LYS A 51 3.80 13.46 -3.52
CA LYS A 51 2.87 13.63 -2.40
C LYS A 51 2.03 14.87 -2.53
N ALA A 52 0.82 14.80 -1.98
CA ALA A 52 -0.08 15.94 -1.94
C ALA A 52 0.46 17.06 -1.04
N GLY A 53 0.15 18.27 -1.45
CA GLY A 53 0.35 19.50 -0.70
C GLY A 53 -0.86 20.41 -0.85
N PRO A 54 -0.88 21.58 -0.19
CA PRO A 54 -2.05 22.49 -0.19
C PRO A 54 -2.52 22.93 -1.58
N LYS A 55 -1.62 22.90 -2.58
CA LYS A 55 -1.90 23.34 -3.95
C LYS A 55 -2.10 22.20 -4.95
N SER A 56 -2.12 20.95 -4.53
CA SER A 56 -2.18 19.79 -5.42
C SER A 56 -3.51 19.65 -6.16
N GLY A 57 -4.60 20.23 -5.64
CA GLY A 57 -5.89 20.25 -6.33
C GLY A 57 -6.43 18.86 -6.65
N LEU A 58 -6.27 17.88 -5.73
CA LEU A 58 -6.71 16.49 -5.91
C LEU A 58 -8.20 16.37 -6.24
N TRP A 59 -9.04 17.31 -5.76
CA TRP A 59 -10.47 17.35 -6.07
C TRP A 59 -10.78 17.38 -7.57
N ARG A 60 -9.85 17.90 -8.39
CA ARG A 60 -9.99 17.90 -9.85
C ARG A 60 -9.99 16.49 -10.47
N LEU A 61 -9.51 15.48 -9.73
CA LEU A 61 -9.59 14.10 -10.17
C LEU A 61 -11.02 13.57 -10.11
N ALA A 62 -11.83 14.05 -9.15
CA ALA A 62 -13.25 13.73 -9.08
C ALA A 62 -14.05 14.31 -10.26
N GLU A 63 -13.56 15.38 -10.91
CA GLU A 63 -14.17 15.91 -12.14
C GLU A 63 -13.84 15.06 -13.38
N LEU A 64 -12.83 14.19 -13.26
CA LEU A 64 -12.35 13.34 -14.36
C LEU A 64 -12.82 11.90 -14.27
N ASP A 65 -13.28 11.48 -13.11
CA ASP A 65 -13.61 10.08 -12.82
C ASP A 65 -14.60 10.03 -11.64
N ASP A 66 -15.82 9.60 -11.90
CA ASP A 66 -16.89 9.48 -10.90
C ASP A 66 -16.56 8.43 -9.81
N ASP A 67 -15.66 7.50 -10.11
CA ASP A 67 -15.18 6.48 -9.17
C ASP A 67 -14.00 6.96 -8.30
N PHE A 68 -13.59 8.23 -8.42
CA PHE A 68 -12.51 8.77 -7.61
C PHE A 68 -12.91 8.85 -6.14
N GLY A 69 -12.27 8.01 -5.32
CA GLY A 69 -12.47 7.95 -3.88
C GLY A 69 -11.54 8.88 -3.08
N ALA A 70 -11.47 8.66 -1.77
CA ALA A 70 -10.56 9.37 -0.91
C ALA A 70 -9.09 9.06 -1.30
N PRO A 71 -8.27 10.09 -1.63
CA PRO A 71 -6.94 9.88 -2.18
C PRO A 71 -5.90 9.53 -1.10
N TYR A 72 -6.09 8.44 -0.38
CA TYR A 72 -5.20 8.00 0.70
C TYR A 72 -3.76 7.79 0.21
N TRP A 73 -3.56 7.34 -1.03
CA TRP A 73 -2.27 7.12 -1.68
C TRP A 73 -1.41 8.40 -1.81
N ALA A 74 -2.01 9.57 -1.77
CA ALA A 74 -1.32 10.84 -1.96
C ALA A 74 -0.73 11.42 -0.66
N TYR A 75 -0.98 10.76 0.48
CA TYR A 75 -0.59 11.22 1.81
C TYR A 75 0.36 10.23 2.49
N LEU A 76 1.03 10.70 3.54
CA LEU A 76 1.94 9.89 4.35
C LEU A 76 1.22 9.47 5.65
N TRP A 77 1.14 8.18 5.87
CA TRP A 77 0.48 7.58 7.03
C TRP A 77 1.50 7.06 8.02
N GLY A 78 1.23 7.22 9.30
CA GLY A 78 2.20 6.96 10.38
C GLY A 78 2.71 5.52 10.42
N GLY A 79 1.83 4.54 10.23
CA GLY A 79 2.22 3.13 10.20
C GLY A 79 3.10 2.78 9.01
N GLY A 80 2.76 3.27 7.82
CA GLY A 80 3.60 3.10 6.63
C GLY A 80 4.98 3.76 6.78
N LEU A 81 5.04 4.95 7.40
CA LEU A 81 6.32 5.63 7.70
C LEU A 81 7.20 4.80 8.65
N ALA A 82 6.62 4.30 9.76
CA ALA A 82 7.34 3.49 10.74
C ALA A 82 7.83 2.19 10.12
N LEU A 83 6.96 1.49 9.36
CA LEU A 83 7.31 0.24 8.72
C LEU A 83 8.41 0.41 7.66
N ALA A 84 8.34 1.47 6.84
CA ALA A 84 9.38 1.79 5.86
C ALA A 84 10.73 2.10 6.55
N ARG A 85 10.72 2.86 7.65
CA ARG A 85 11.93 3.13 8.42
C ARG A 85 12.50 1.84 9.01
N TYR A 86 11.65 1.01 9.64
CA TYR A 86 12.05 -0.27 10.21
C TYR A 86 12.72 -1.19 9.19
N VAL A 87 12.13 -1.32 8.01
CA VAL A 87 12.67 -2.17 6.93
C VAL A 87 14.03 -1.67 6.43
N LEU A 88 14.24 -0.35 6.37
CA LEU A 88 15.54 0.22 6.01
C LEU A 88 16.60 0.04 7.11
N ASP A 89 16.20 0.10 8.39
CA ASP A 89 17.08 -0.11 9.53
C ASP A 89 17.40 -1.60 9.75
N HIS A 90 16.49 -2.49 9.32
CA HIS A 90 16.55 -3.95 9.49
C HIS A 90 16.40 -4.67 8.14
N PRO A 91 17.36 -4.47 7.20
CA PRO A 91 17.27 -5.03 5.85
C PRO A 91 17.17 -6.56 5.83
N GLU A 92 17.68 -7.25 6.85
CA GLU A 92 17.58 -8.71 7.02
C GLU A 92 16.14 -9.24 7.05
N THR A 93 15.17 -8.38 7.35
CA THR A 93 13.75 -8.74 7.36
C THR A 93 13.17 -8.95 5.96
N VAL A 94 13.80 -8.37 4.94
CA VAL A 94 13.32 -8.40 3.55
C VAL A 94 14.38 -8.81 2.53
N ALA A 95 15.67 -8.71 2.84
CA ALA A 95 16.76 -8.99 1.89
C ALA A 95 16.67 -10.41 1.33
N GLY A 96 16.72 -10.54 0.00
CA GLY A 96 16.63 -11.81 -0.72
C GLY A 96 15.23 -12.45 -0.73
N ARG A 97 14.22 -11.83 -0.10
CA ARG A 97 12.85 -12.33 0.03
C ARG A 97 11.93 -11.77 -1.05
N ARG A 98 10.85 -12.51 -1.34
CA ARG A 98 9.71 -12.04 -2.12
C ARG A 98 8.74 -11.36 -1.17
N ILE A 99 8.39 -10.12 -1.46
CA ILE A 99 7.61 -9.25 -0.56
C ILE A 99 6.26 -8.91 -1.20
N LEU A 100 5.20 -8.93 -0.38
CA LEU A 100 3.94 -8.27 -0.69
C LEU A 100 3.80 -7.04 0.21
N ASP A 101 3.68 -5.87 -0.39
CA ASP A 101 3.21 -4.64 0.25
C ASP A 101 1.70 -4.53 0.03
N LEU A 102 0.90 -4.81 1.06
CA LEU A 102 -0.56 -4.90 1.00
C LEU A 102 -1.21 -3.57 1.41
N GLY A 103 -2.09 -3.04 0.54
CA GLY A 103 -2.64 -1.69 0.71
C GLY A 103 -1.55 -0.64 0.57
N SER A 104 -0.74 -0.76 -0.48
CA SER A 104 0.54 -0.10 -0.66
C SER A 104 0.46 1.43 -0.78
N GLY A 105 -0.71 1.98 -1.18
CA GLY A 105 -0.95 3.42 -1.32
C GLY A 105 0.05 4.11 -2.23
N SER A 106 0.99 4.85 -1.65
CA SER A 106 2.06 5.53 -2.40
C SER A 106 3.20 4.62 -2.86
N GLY A 107 3.26 3.38 -2.39
CA GLY A 107 4.38 2.47 -2.61
C GLY A 107 5.53 2.62 -1.62
N LEU A 108 5.36 3.41 -0.56
CA LEU A 108 6.44 3.76 0.38
C LEU A 108 7.12 2.53 0.96
N VAL A 109 6.34 1.58 1.49
CA VAL A 109 6.85 0.39 2.18
C VAL A 109 7.50 -0.57 1.20
N GLY A 110 6.87 -0.79 0.04
CA GLY A 110 7.44 -1.60 -1.05
C GLY A 110 8.74 -1.03 -1.60
N ILE A 111 8.86 0.31 -1.71
CA ILE A 111 10.11 0.99 -2.12
C ILE A 111 11.18 0.78 -1.05
N ALA A 112 10.85 0.89 0.24
CA ALA A 112 11.78 0.59 1.34
C ALA A 112 12.29 -0.85 1.23
N ALA A 113 11.41 -1.83 1.03
CA ALA A 113 11.78 -3.24 0.86
C ALA A 113 12.69 -3.46 -0.35
N ALA A 114 12.39 -2.85 -1.50
CA ALA A 114 13.23 -2.96 -2.69
C ALA A 114 14.62 -2.35 -2.47
N LYS A 115 14.72 -1.19 -1.80
CA LYS A 115 16.00 -0.56 -1.43
C LYS A 115 16.79 -1.38 -0.42
N SER A 116 16.12 -2.14 0.44
CA SER A 116 16.72 -3.05 1.43
C SER A 116 17.08 -4.41 0.87
N GLY A 117 17.06 -4.59 -0.46
CA GLY A 117 17.54 -5.81 -1.12
C GLY A 117 16.51 -6.93 -1.23
N ALA A 118 15.21 -6.62 -1.16
CA ALA A 118 14.18 -7.60 -1.50
C ALA A 118 14.41 -8.16 -2.91
N LYS A 119 14.22 -9.48 -3.07
CA LYS A 119 14.37 -10.18 -4.35
C LYS A 119 13.31 -9.77 -5.36
N GLU A 120 12.09 -9.60 -4.88
CA GLU A 120 10.91 -9.22 -5.65
C GLU A 120 9.95 -8.48 -4.72
N VAL A 121 9.29 -7.45 -5.23
CA VAL A 121 8.27 -6.69 -4.50
C VAL A 121 7.01 -6.59 -5.32
N ILE A 122 5.91 -7.11 -4.79
CA ILE A 122 4.55 -6.91 -5.27
C ILE A 122 3.94 -5.82 -4.38
N ALA A 123 3.44 -4.75 -4.99
CA ALA A 123 2.72 -3.68 -4.29
C ALA A 123 1.26 -3.69 -4.74
N ALA A 124 0.36 -4.12 -3.85
CA ALA A 124 -1.04 -4.31 -4.17
C ALA A 124 -1.91 -3.22 -3.55
N ASP A 125 -2.86 -2.72 -4.33
CA ASP A 125 -3.86 -1.76 -3.87
C ASP A 125 -5.17 -1.91 -4.64
N ILE A 126 -6.28 -1.56 -3.99
CA ILE A 126 -7.62 -1.54 -4.61
C ILE A 126 -7.90 -0.24 -5.36
N ASP A 127 -7.06 0.76 -5.19
CA ASP A 127 -7.20 2.07 -5.83
C ASP A 127 -6.30 2.13 -7.08
N ARG A 128 -6.92 2.32 -8.26
CA ARG A 128 -6.22 2.48 -9.55
C ARG A 128 -5.28 3.69 -9.56
N TYR A 129 -5.58 4.71 -8.77
CA TYR A 129 -4.71 5.88 -8.61
C TYR A 129 -3.44 5.53 -7.83
N ALA A 130 -3.58 4.72 -6.78
CA ALA A 130 -2.45 4.17 -6.04
C ALA A 130 -1.53 3.36 -6.96
N ILE A 131 -2.07 2.49 -7.82
CA ILE A 131 -1.29 1.70 -8.78
C ILE A 131 -0.43 2.60 -9.68
N THR A 132 -1.00 3.70 -10.17
CA THR A 132 -0.24 4.67 -10.98
C THR A 132 0.83 5.39 -10.16
N ALA A 133 0.51 5.79 -8.92
CA ALA A 133 1.44 6.45 -8.00
C ALA A 133 2.61 5.53 -7.62
N ILE A 134 2.35 4.25 -7.30
CA ILE A 134 3.37 3.23 -7.03
C ILE A 134 4.39 3.18 -8.18
N GLY A 135 3.92 3.05 -9.43
CA GLY A 135 4.81 2.99 -10.59
C GLY A 135 5.66 4.26 -10.79
N LEU A 136 5.08 5.45 -10.56
CA LEU A 136 5.81 6.72 -10.62
C LEU A 136 6.84 6.85 -9.50
N ASN A 137 6.47 6.49 -8.29
CA ASN A 137 7.33 6.57 -7.11
C ASN A 137 8.46 5.53 -7.17
N ALA A 138 8.20 4.30 -7.62
CA ALA A 138 9.22 3.29 -7.86
C ALA A 138 10.27 3.79 -8.88
N LYS A 139 9.82 4.38 -9.99
CA LYS A 139 10.70 5.00 -10.99
C LYS A 139 11.54 6.15 -10.39
N ALA A 140 10.93 7.02 -9.57
CA ALA A 140 11.62 8.14 -8.93
C ALA A 140 12.72 7.70 -7.94
N ASN A 141 12.62 6.47 -7.44
CA ASN A 141 13.58 5.84 -6.52
C ASN A 141 14.51 4.83 -7.20
N ALA A 142 14.41 4.65 -8.53
CA ALA A 142 15.19 3.69 -9.32
C ALA A 142 15.10 2.24 -8.80
N VAL A 143 13.92 1.81 -8.36
CA VAL A 143 13.64 0.44 -7.89
C VAL A 143 12.61 -0.27 -8.75
N GLY A 144 12.71 -1.61 -8.82
CA GLY A 144 11.74 -2.49 -9.46
C GLY A 144 10.65 -2.91 -8.47
N ILE A 145 9.40 -2.61 -8.79
CA ILE A 145 8.20 -3.05 -8.04
C ILE A 145 7.16 -3.48 -9.07
N LEU A 146 6.41 -4.53 -8.78
CA LEU A 146 5.26 -4.98 -9.55
C LEU A 146 3.96 -4.43 -8.92
N PRO A 147 3.35 -3.38 -9.48
CA PRO A 147 2.05 -2.91 -9.01
C PRO A 147 0.95 -3.90 -9.40
N VAL A 148 0.07 -4.23 -8.46
CA VAL A 148 -1.07 -5.13 -8.67
C VAL A 148 -2.36 -4.46 -8.22
N PHE A 149 -3.29 -4.27 -9.17
CA PHE A 149 -4.62 -3.74 -8.88
C PHE A 149 -5.54 -4.85 -8.41
N GLY A 150 -6.13 -4.71 -7.22
CA GLY A 150 -7.12 -5.63 -6.69
C GLY A 150 -7.04 -5.85 -5.19
N ASP A 151 -8.08 -6.45 -4.63
CA ASP A 151 -8.14 -6.86 -3.22
C ASP A 151 -7.47 -8.23 -3.04
N LEU A 152 -6.22 -8.22 -2.57
CA LEU A 152 -5.49 -9.45 -2.26
C LEU A 152 -5.80 -10.02 -0.86
N THR A 153 -6.68 -9.37 -0.09
CA THR A 153 -7.14 -9.93 1.19
C THR A 153 -8.09 -11.12 1.00
N GLU A 154 -8.56 -11.36 -0.22
CA GLU A 154 -9.39 -12.51 -0.56
C GLU A 154 -8.55 -13.65 -1.17
N GLY A 155 -9.02 -14.87 -1.04
CA GLY A 155 -8.40 -16.05 -1.65
C GLY A 155 -7.10 -16.52 -0.97
N THR A 156 -6.28 -17.22 -1.74
CA THR A 156 -4.99 -17.76 -1.29
C THR A 156 -3.92 -16.68 -1.35
N PRO A 157 -3.09 -16.53 -0.30
CA PRO A 157 -1.96 -15.61 -0.35
C PRO A 157 -1.04 -15.89 -1.57
N PRO A 158 -0.50 -14.85 -2.19
CA PRO A 158 0.48 -15.04 -3.27
C PRO A 158 1.74 -15.73 -2.75
N LYS A 159 2.55 -16.29 -3.64
CA LYS A 159 3.81 -16.95 -3.30
C LYS A 159 4.88 -15.92 -2.92
N VAL A 160 4.81 -15.43 -1.69
CA VAL A 160 5.76 -14.47 -1.11
C VAL A 160 6.33 -15.02 0.19
N ASP A 161 7.40 -14.44 0.69
CA ASP A 161 8.06 -14.88 1.91
C ASP A 161 7.68 -13.97 3.10
N THR A 162 7.32 -12.70 2.82
CA THR A 162 6.91 -11.73 3.84
C THR A 162 5.81 -10.81 3.29
N VAL A 163 4.82 -10.51 4.12
CA VAL A 163 3.78 -9.49 3.87
C VAL A 163 4.04 -8.29 4.77
N LEU A 164 4.01 -7.10 4.18
CA LEU A 164 4.13 -5.82 4.86
C LEU A 164 2.77 -5.13 4.80
N ILE A 165 2.27 -4.63 5.95
CA ILE A 165 0.95 -4.02 6.09
C ILE A 165 1.10 -2.68 6.81
N GLY A 166 0.82 -1.57 6.13
CA GLY A 166 0.82 -0.24 6.72
C GLY A 166 -0.59 0.31 6.86
N ASP A 167 -0.99 0.70 8.08
CA ASP A 167 -2.21 1.49 8.36
C ASP A 167 -3.56 0.87 7.93
N LEU A 168 -3.71 -0.45 7.82
CA LEU A 168 -4.95 -1.09 7.35
C LEU A 168 -6.00 -1.39 8.46
N PHE A 169 -5.79 -0.93 9.71
CA PHE A 169 -6.69 -1.21 10.83
C PHE A 169 -7.56 -0.01 11.23
N TYR A 170 -7.94 0.84 10.25
CA TYR A 170 -8.74 2.05 10.49
C TYR A 170 -10.25 1.83 10.40
N GLU A 171 -10.71 0.75 9.77
CA GLU A 171 -12.12 0.39 9.60
C GLU A 171 -12.35 -1.07 10.03
N GLN A 172 -13.50 -1.33 10.66
CA GLN A 172 -13.79 -2.64 11.28
C GLN A 172 -13.85 -3.78 10.25
N ASP A 173 -14.54 -3.58 9.12
CA ASP A 173 -14.73 -4.66 8.15
C ASP A 173 -13.47 -4.91 7.33
N LEU A 174 -12.70 -3.86 7.04
CA LEU A 174 -11.35 -4.01 6.47
C LEU A 174 -10.43 -4.80 7.43
N ALA A 175 -10.42 -4.43 8.71
CA ALA A 175 -9.62 -5.13 9.72
C ALA A 175 -9.96 -6.62 9.83
N LYS A 176 -11.23 -7.00 9.74
CA LYS A 176 -11.66 -8.42 9.72
C LYS A 176 -11.11 -9.15 8.48
N ARG A 177 -11.18 -8.55 7.28
CA ARG A 177 -10.63 -9.15 6.06
C ARG A 177 -9.11 -9.30 6.14
N VAL A 178 -8.41 -8.25 6.59
CA VAL A 178 -6.96 -8.27 6.79
C VAL A 178 -6.55 -9.35 7.80
N LEU A 179 -7.26 -9.48 8.93
CA LEU A 179 -6.99 -10.53 9.92
C LEU A 179 -7.17 -11.93 9.34
N SER A 180 -8.25 -12.15 8.58
CA SER A 180 -8.47 -13.44 7.90
C SER A 180 -7.36 -13.75 6.88
N PHE A 181 -6.85 -12.73 6.19
CA PHE A 181 -5.71 -12.87 5.28
C PHE A 181 -4.43 -13.20 6.04
N ILE A 182 -4.13 -12.51 7.14
CA ILE A 182 -2.99 -12.79 8.02
C ILE A 182 -3.02 -14.24 8.48
N ASP A 183 -4.18 -14.75 8.90
CA ASP A 183 -4.31 -16.15 9.34
C ASP A 183 -3.98 -17.15 8.22
N ARG A 184 -4.28 -16.80 6.96
CA ARG A 184 -3.88 -17.63 5.81
C ARG A 184 -2.38 -17.53 5.53
N CYS A 185 -1.80 -16.34 5.67
CA CYS A 185 -0.35 -16.14 5.54
C CYS A 185 0.42 -16.98 6.56
N LEU A 186 0.05 -16.92 7.84
CA LEU A 186 0.69 -17.69 8.90
C LEU A 186 0.60 -19.20 8.67
N ARG A 187 -0.55 -19.71 8.22
CA ARG A 187 -0.69 -21.14 7.86
C ARG A 187 0.17 -21.56 6.66
N ALA A 188 0.62 -20.61 5.85
CA ALA A 188 1.49 -20.82 4.70
C ALA A 188 2.96 -20.48 5.00
N ASP A 189 3.34 -20.33 6.27
CA ASP A 189 4.67 -19.93 6.74
C ASP A 189 5.17 -18.59 6.15
N ILE A 190 4.23 -17.69 5.86
CA ILE A 190 4.52 -16.33 5.37
C ILE A 190 4.61 -15.39 6.58
N ALA A 191 5.76 -14.75 6.76
CA ALA A 191 5.95 -13.76 7.81
C ALA A 191 5.09 -12.50 7.56
N VAL A 192 4.61 -11.86 8.64
CA VAL A 192 3.81 -10.63 8.54
C VAL A 192 4.38 -9.56 9.46
N LEU A 193 4.66 -8.39 8.90
CA LEU A 193 5.03 -7.18 9.63
C LEU A 193 3.95 -6.12 9.45
N ILE A 194 3.60 -5.45 10.54
CA ILE A 194 2.53 -4.44 10.57
C ILE A 194 3.10 -3.14 11.09
N GLY A 195 2.92 -2.05 10.34
CA GLY A 195 3.14 -0.69 10.80
C GLY A 195 1.81 -0.01 11.10
N ASP A 196 1.61 0.50 12.33
CA ASP A 196 0.33 1.10 12.74
C ASP A 196 0.53 2.09 13.89
N PRO A 197 -0.14 3.27 13.88
CA PRO A 197 -0.12 4.22 14.98
C PRO A 197 -1.03 3.83 16.16
N LYS A 198 -1.37 2.56 16.30
CA LYS A 198 -2.30 1.98 17.30
C LYS A 198 -3.77 2.32 17.04
N ARG A 199 -4.20 2.22 15.77
CA ARG A 199 -5.59 2.44 15.34
C ARG A 199 -6.59 1.56 16.10
N ALA A 200 -7.86 1.95 16.06
CA ALA A 200 -8.93 1.38 16.89
C ALA A 200 -9.10 -0.15 16.70
N PHE A 201 -8.92 -0.66 15.48
CA PHE A 201 -9.16 -2.07 15.16
C PHE A 201 -7.89 -2.91 15.07
N LEU A 202 -6.75 -2.36 15.52
CA LEU A 202 -5.49 -3.10 15.58
C LEU A 202 -5.59 -4.30 16.56
N PRO A 203 -5.26 -5.53 16.16
CA PRO A 203 -5.43 -6.75 16.97
C PRO A 203 -4.30 -6.93 18.00
N ARG A 204 -4.20 -6.02 18.97
CA ARG A 204 -3.06 -5.86 19.90
C ARG A 204 -2.66 -7.15 20.64
N SER A 205 -3.64 -8.00 20.99
CA SER A 205 -3.37 -9.27 21.69
C SER A 205 -2.59 -10.29 20.86
N ARG A 206 -2.56 -10.12 19.55
CA ARG A 206 -1.89 -11.00 18.59
C ARG A 206 -0.53 -10.47 18.13
N LEU A 207 -0.11 -9.32 18.64
CA LEU A 207 1.06 -8.62 18.13
C LEU A 207 2.21 -8.65 19.15
N GLU A 208 3.41 -8.67 18.61
CA GLU A 208 4.65 -8.45 19.34
C GLU A 208 5.28 -7.16 18.85
N LEU A 209 5.57 -6.24 19.77
CA LEU A 209 6.18 -4.96 19.45
C LEU A 209 7.64 -5.17 19.03
N LEU A 210 8.01 -4.68 17.86
CA LEU A 210 9.38 -4.72 17.34
C LEU A 210 10.10 -3.38 17.51
N ALA A 211 9.41 -2.26 17.17
CA ALA A 211 10.00 -0.93 17.22
C ALA A 211 8.92 0.16 17.36
N GLU A 212 9.34 1.33 17.84
CA GLU A 212 8.54 2.54 17.87
C GLU A 212 9.33 3.71 17.25
N TYR A 213 8.65 4.46 16.38
CA TYR A 213 9.25 5.61 15.70
C TYR A 213 8.40 6.86 15.93
N PRO A 214 8.99 7.97 16.39
CA PRO A 214 8.27 9.23 16.45
C PRO A 214 8.01 9.74 15.03
N GLY A 215 6.81 10.22 14.76
CA GLY A 215 6.50 10.76 13.44
C GLY A 215 5.07 11.28 13.33
N PRO A 216 4.78 12.02 12.26
CA PRO A 216 3.43 12.48 11.99
C PRO A 216 2.55 11.31 11.54
N ASP A 217 1.26 11.38 11.89
CA ASP A 217 0.20 10.64 11.21
C ASP A 217 -0.73 11.64 10.54
N PHE A 218 -1.08 11.42 9.27
CA PHE A 218 -1.95 12.33 8.54
C PHE A 218 -3.37 12.40 9.13
N GLY A 219 -3.82 11.35 9.82
CA GLY A 219 -5.12 11.31 10.51
C GLY A 219 -5.27 12.32 11.65
N ASP A 220 -4.17 12.87 12.17
CA ASP A 220 -4.14 13.84 13.27
C ASP A 220 -4.03 15.30 12.78
N SER A 221 -4.94 15.72 11.91
CA SER A 221 -4.89 16.98 11.15
C SER A 221 -4.93 18.29 11.97
N HIS A 222 -4.93 18.26 13.30
CA HIS A 222 -5.03 19.47 14.13
C HIS A 222 -4.00 19.63 15.26
N ARG A 223 -3.13 18.66 15.49
CA ARG A 223 -1.99 18.83 16.41
C ARG A 223 -0.80 18.06 15.88
N VAL A 224 0.33 18.75 15.68
CA VAL A 224 1.65 18.13 15.53
C VAL A 224 2.05 17.57 16.91
N THR A 225 1.32 16.61 17.40
CA THR A 225 1.78 15.72 18.46
C THR A 225 2.62 14.66 17.79
N GLN A 226 3.86 14.50 18.23
CA GLN A 226 4.68 13.36 17.82
C GLN A 226 3.94 12.09 18.24
N THR A 227 3.26 11.49 17.30
CA THR A 227 2.58 10.21 17.48
C THR A 227 3.65 9.13 17.50
N GLN A 228 3.57 8.19 18.42
CA GLN A 228 4.43 7.00 18.37
C GLN A 228 3.81 6.02 17.38
N ASN A 229 4.43 5.93 16.22
CA ASN A 229 4.09 4.96 15.21
C ASN A 229 4.84 3.66 15.48
N THR A 230 4.17 2.54 15.43
CA THR A 230 4.70 1.26 15.92
C THR A 230 4.83 0.24 14.81
N VAL A 231 5.82 -0.63 14.95
CA VAL A 231 6.00 -1.80 14.08
C VAL A 231 5.87 -3.06 14.92
N PHE A 232 5.13 -4.01 14.39
CA PHE A 232 4.82 -5.28 15.04
C PHE A 232 5.11 -6.47 14.12
N SER A 233 5.46 -7.60 14.72
CA SER A 233 5.26 -8.93 14.14
C SER A 233 3.95 -9.54 14.64
N VAL A 234 3.42 -10.50 13.88
CA VAL A 234 2.24 -11.27 14.33
C VAL A 234 2.71 -12.52 15.05
N ARG A 235 2.16 -12.77 16.25
CA ARG A 235 2.43 -14.00 17.02
C ARG A 235 1.78 -15.19 16.32
N THR A 236 2.54 -16.25 16.16
CA THR A 236 2.08 -17.57 15.69
C THR A 236 1.32 -18.32 16.78
#